data_8a8b5bfa3da9b51378268876c786d1ac
#
_entry.id   8a8b5bfa3da9b51378268876c786d1ac
#
_cell.length_a   1.000
_cell.length_b   1.000
_cell.length_c   1.000
_cell.angle_alpha   90.00
_cell.angle_beta   90.00
_cell.angle_gamma   90.00
#
_symmetry.space_group_name_H-M   'P 1'
#
loop_
_entity.id
_entity.type
_entity.pdbx_description
1 polymer ?
#
loop_
_entity_poly.entity_id
_entity_poly.type
_entity_poly.pdbx_seq_one_letter_code
_entity_poly.pdbx_strand_id
1 'polypeptide(L)'
;MQPHHPKVLIVDDDPVHLEIYGLLMKQAGYEALLTLAKFSGAEIPKNEYIGLVLLDFRLNSVKTAPQYAQEIRSLYPSVPIIVLSDLWALPADIAPFVSGFVRKGEPAKLLETVSRFFAAPAAKSEKSPSFS
;
A
#
# COMPACT_ATOMS: atom_id res chain seq x y z
N MET A 1 -10.81 25.07 -3.25
CA MET A 1 -11.08 23.65 -3.32
C MET A 1 -9.83 22.84 -3.55
N GLN A 2 -9.57 21.94 -2.69
CA GLN A 2 -8.40 21.11 -2.80
C GLN A 2 -8.65 19.97 -3.73
N PRO A 3 -7.80 19.72 -4.68
CA PRO A 3 -7.90 18.48 -5.42
C PRO A 3 -7.62 17.33 -4.47
N HIS A 4 -8.35 16.27 -4.65
CA HIS A 4 -8.14 15.09 -3.85
C HIS A 4 -7.19 14.17 -4.60
N HIS A 5 -6.06 13.93 -3.98
CA HIS A 5 -5.08 13.00 -4.51
C HIS A 5 -5.21 11.69 -3.74
N PRO A 6 -5.24 10.56 -4.44
CA PRO A 6 -5.27 9.29 -3.73
C PRO A 6 -3.98 9.11 -2.94
N LYS A 7 -4.10 8.48 -1.79
CA LYS A 7 -2.98 8.26 -0.89
C LYS A 7 -2.53 6.82 -0.98
N VAL A 8 -1.28 6.59 -0.57
CA VAL A 8 -0.77 5.24 -0.37
C VAL A 8 -0.95 4.91 1.10
N LEU A 9 -1.77 3.92 1.38
CA LEU A 9 -1.95 3.44 2.75
C LEU A 9 -0.86 2.43 3.05
N ILE A 10 -0.11 2.62 4.13
CA ILE A 10 0.99 1.72 4.50
C ILE A 10 0.68 1.11 5.85
N VAL A 11 0.66 -0.21 5.92
CA VAL A 11 0.38 -0.96 7.14
C VAL A 11 1.60 -1.79 7.50
N ASP A 12 2.18 -1.52 8.67
CA ASP A 12 3.39 -2.19 9.14
C ASP A 12 3.38 -2.16 10.66
N ASP A 13 4.02 -3.13 11.29
CA ASP A 13 4.10 -3.17 12.76
C ASP A 13 5.32 -2.44 13.31
N ASP A 14 6.19 -1.97 12.46
CA ASP A 14 7.41 -1.29 12.86
C ASP A 14 7.32 0.20 12.50
N PRO A 15 7.31 1.09 13.51
CA PRO A 15 7.21 2.52 13.22
C PRO A 15 8.38 3.07 12.39
N VAL A 16 9.55 2.45 12.49
CA VAL A 16 10.68 2.87 11.67
C VAL A 16 10.44 2.54 10.21
N HIS A 17 9.92 1.35 9.93
CA HIS A 17 9.57 0.96 8.57
C HIS A 17 8.50 1.88 7.99
N LEU A 18 7.49 2.21 8.79
CA LEU A 18 6.44 3.13 8.34
C LEU A 18 7.04 4.46 7.94
N GLU A 19 7.95 4.97 8.75
CA GLU A 19 8.59 6.25 8.45
C GLU A 19 9.41 6.18 7.17
N ILE A 20 10.18 5.12 7.01
CA ILE A 20 11.01 4.94 5.82
C ILE A 20 10.16 4.82 4.56
N TYR A 21 9.14 3.96 4.60
CA TYR A 21 8.27 3.79 3.43
C TYR A 21 7.47 5.06 3.14
N GLY A 22 7.02 5.75 4.19
CA GLY A 22 6.32 7.00 4.03
C GLY A 22 7.18 8.05 3.34
N LEU A 23 8.43 8.15 3.76
CA LEU A 23 9.37 9.08 3.15
C LEU A 23 9.65 8.71 1.69
N LEU A 24 9.82 7.42 1.43
CA LEU A 24 10.07 6.94 0.08
C LEU A 24 8.91 7.29 -0.85
N MET A 25 7.68 7.11 -0.38
CA MET A 25 6.50 7.47 -1.17
C MET A 25 6.44 8.97 -1.40
N LYS A 26 6.71 9.75 -0.37
CA LYS A 26 6.69 11.20 -0.49
C LYS A 26 7.71 11.69 -1.51
N GLN A 27 8.91 11.12 -1.49
CA GLN A 27 9.95 11.48 -2.45
C GLN A 27 9.55 11.14 -3.87
N ALA A 28 8.73 10.12 -4.04
CA ALA A 28 8.23 9.72 -5.35
C ALA A 28 6.99 10.51 -5.78
N GLY A 29 6.53 11.44 -4.95
CA GLY A 29 5.39 12.28 -5.29
C GLY A 29 4.05 11.80 -4.78
N TYR A 30 4.03 10.80 -3.90
CA TYR A 30 2.78 10.27 -3.36
C TYR A 30 2.60 10.72 -1.92
N GLU A 31 1.37 10.92 -1.53
CA GLU A 31 1.03 11.18 -0.13
C GLU A 31 0.78 9.84 0.55
N ALA A 32 1.35 9.66 1.74
CA ALA A 32 1.24 8.39 2.47
C ALA A 32 0.36 8.57 3.70
N LEU A 33 -0.42 7.54 4.01
CA LEU A 33 -1.19 7.42 5.24
C LEU A 33 -0.66 6.21 5.98
N LEU A 34 -0.11 6.43 7.17
CA LEU A 34 0.59 5.37 7.89
C LEU A 34 -0.32 4.75 8.94
N THR A 35 -0.37 3.42 9.00
CA THR A 35 -1.12 2.69 10.00
C THR A 35 -0.19 1.73 10.71
N LEU A 36 0.00 1.94 12.01
CA LEU A 36 0.84 1.07 12.81
C LEU A 36 0.02 -0.13 13.27
N ALA A 37 0.41 -1.30 12.83
CA ALA A 37 -0.25 -2.54 13.21
C ALA A 37 0.26 -2.99 14.57
N LYS A 38 -0.32 -2.45 15.64
CA LYS A 38 0.07 -2.78 17.00
C LYS A 38 -0.20 -4.25 17.28
N PHE A 39 0.43 -4.77 18.33
CA PHE A 39 0.22 -6.16 18.72
C PHE A 39 -1.26 -6.48 18.91
N SER A 40 -2.00 -5.58 19.53
CA SER A 40 -3.43 -5.76 19.77
C SER A 40 -4.28 -5.61 18.50
N GLY A 41 -3.64 -5.25 17.39
CA GLY A 41 -4.34 -4.97 16.14
C GLY A 41 -4.59 -3.48 15.98
N ALA A 42 -4.95 -3.09 14.79
CA ALA A 42 -5.30 -1.71 14.47
C ALA A 42 -6.46 -1.73 13.50
N GLU A 43 -7.25 -0.68 13.53
CA GLU A 43 -8.31 -0.53 12.55
C GLU A 43 -7.77 0.16 11.32
N ILE A 44 -8.21 -0.31 10.16
CA ILE A 44 -7.87 0.35 8.91
C ILE A 44 -8.68 1.65 8.81
N PRO A 45 -8.03 2.77 8.46
CA PRO A 45 -8.77 4.04 8.34
C PRO A 45 -9.88 3.93 7.31
N LYS A 46 -11.03 4.50 7.65
CA LYS A 46 -12.21 4.48 6.80
C LYS A 46 -12.39 5.84 6.15
N ASN A 47 -13.11 5.86 5.05
CA ASN A 47 -13.50 7.11 4.39
C ASN A 47 -12.31 7.95 3.92
N GLU A 48 -11.21 7.29 3.59
CA GLU A 48 -10.05 7.94 3.03
C GLU A 48 -10.00 7.70 1.52
N TYR A 49 -9.34 8.60 0.82
CA TYR A 49 -9.16 8.43 -0.61
C TYR A 49 -7.86 7.66 -0.83
N ILE A 50 -7.96 6.35 -0.92
CA ILE A 50 -6.80 5.46 -1.02
C ILE A 50 -6.67 4.98 -2.45
N GLY A 51 -5.48 5.10 -3.01
CA GLY A 51 -5.20 4.63 -4.36
C GLY A 51 -4.38 3.37 -4.43
N LEU A 52 -3.70 3.03 -3.33
CA LEU A 52 -2.86 1.84 -3.29
C LEU A 52 -2.55 1.51 -1.83
N VAL A 53 -2.35 0.25 -1.52
CA VAL A 53 -2.01 -0.20 -0.18
C VAL A 53 -0.69 -0.96 -0.22
N LEU A 54 0.22 -0.62 0.70
CA LEU A 54 1.41 -1.40 1.00
C LEU A 54 1.18 -2.10 2.32
N LEU A 55 1.24 -3.42 2.32
CA LEU A 55 0.93 -4.23 3.48
C LEU A 55 2.10 -5.14 3.80
N ASP A 56 2.68 -4.98 5.00
CA ASP A 56 3.72 -5.87 5.46
C ASP A 56 3.10 -7.24 5.77
N PHE A 57 3.71 -8.30 5.27
CA PHE A 57 3.20 -9.63 5.52
C PHE A 57 3.49 -10.11 6.94
N ARG A 58 4.65 -9.76 7.48
CA ARG A 58 5.03 -10.21 8.81
C ARG A 58 4.65 -9.16 9.83
N LEU A 59 3.49 -9.34 10.41
CA LEU A 59 2.97 -8.41 11.42
C LEU A 59 2.99 -9.09 12.79
N ASN A 60 3.66 -8.46 13.74
CA ASN A 60 3.63 -8.91 15.13
C ASN A 60 2.34 -8.38 15.76
N SER A 61 1.23 -9.05 15.43
CA SER A 61 -0.09 -8.57 15.78
C SER A 61 -1.03 -9.77 15.88
N VAL A 62 -2.03 -9.69 16.74
CA VAL A 62 -3.06 -10.73 16.81
C VAL A 62 -3.87 -10.76 15.51
N LYS A 63 -3.92 -9.63 14.80
CA LYS A 63 -4.58 -9.55 13.50
C LYS A 63 -3.51 -9.81 12.45
N THR A 64 -3.73 -10.80 11.63
CA THR A 64 -2.73 -11.25 10.65
C THR A 64 -2.80 -10.42 9.37
N ALA A 65 -1.78 -10.54 8.52
CA ALA A 65 -1.77 -9.84 7.25
C ALA A 65 -2.95 -10.23 6.36
N PRO A 66 -3.32 -11.53 6.24
CA PRO A 66 -4.53 -11.86 5.48
C PRO A 66 -5.79 -11.22 6.05
N GLN A 67 -5.89 -11.10 7.37
CA GLN A 67 -7.05 -10.45 7.98
C GLN A 67 -7.07 -8.96 7.66
N TYR A 68 -5.91 -8.29 7.70
CA TYR A 68 -5.82 -6.90 7.28
C TYR A 68 -6.19 -6.75 5.81
N ALA A 69 -5.67 -7.64 4.96
CA ALA A 69 -5.96 -7.59 3.53
C ALA A 69 -7.46 -7.73 3.27
N GLN A 70 -8.11 -8.63 4.00
CA GLN A 70 -9.53 -8.86 3.86
C GLN A 70 -10.34 -7.62 4.27
N GLU A 71 -9.95 -7.00 5.38
CA GLU A 71 -10.59 -5.77 5.83
C GLU A 71 -10.40 -4.63 4.82
N ILE A 72 -9.18 -4.48 4.33
CA ILE A 72 -8.86 -3.45 3.34
C ILE A 72 -9.70 -3.67 2.08
N ARG A 73 -9.80 -4.91 1.63
CA ARG A 73 -10.57 -5.23 0.44
C ARG A 73 -12.05 -4.92 0.64
N SER A 74 -12.55 -5.10 1.86
CA SER A 74 -13.93 -4.77 2.19
C SER A 74 -14.17 -3.26 2.16
N LEU A 75 -13.23 -2.48 2.67
CA LEU A 75 -13.36 -1.02 2.74
C LEU A 75 -13.03 -0.35 1.40
N TYR A 76 -12.11 -0.91 0.64
CA TYR A 76 -11.62 -0.33 -0.60
C TYR A 76 -11.56 -1.41 -1.68
N PRO A 77 -12.71 -1.80 -2.25
CA PRO A 77 -12.80 -3.01 -3.07
C PRO A 77 -11.93 -3.04 -4.32
N SER A 78 -11.65 -1.89 -4.91
CA SER A 78 -10.90 -1.87 -6.17
C SER A 78 -9.46 -1.38 -6.02
N VAL A 79 -9.01 -1.13 -4.80
CA VAL A 79 -7.67 -0.59 -4.57
C VAL A 79 -6.64 -1.71 -4.64
N PRO A 80 -5.53 -1.53 -5.38
CA PRO A 80 -4.48 -2.56 -5.40
C PRO A 80 -3.80 -2.70 -4.05
N ILE A 81 -3.52 -3.93 -3.65
CA ILE A 81 -2.78 -4.24 -2.43
C ILE A 81 -1.46 -4.87 -2.82
N ILE A 82 -0.37 -4.22 -2.44
CA ILE A 82 0.99 -4.71 -2.66
C ILE A 82 1.51 -5.23 -1.34
N VAL A 83 1.94 -6.48 -1.30
CA VAL A 83 2.48 -7.08 -0.09
C VAL A 83 3.99 -6.96 -0.08
N LEU A 84 4.53 -6.54 1.06
CA LEU A 84 5.97 -6.48 1.29
C LEU A 84 6.35 -7.66 2.18
N SER A 85 7.34 -8.43 1.77
CA SER A 85 7.74 -9.60 2.53
C SER A 85 9.19 -9.96 2.21
N ASP A 86 9.84 -10.67 3.14
CA ASP A 86 11.15 -11.24 2.88
C ASP A 86 11.05 -12.67 2.34
N LEU A 87 9.85 -13.16 2.13
CA LEU A 87 9.63 -14.48 1.53
C LEU A 87 9.88 -14.45 0.03
N TRP A 88 10.13 -15.61 -0.55
CA TRP A 88 10.36 -15.72 -1.99
C TRP A 88 9.07 -15.83 -2.79
N ALA A 89 8.00 -16.28 -2.16
CA ALA A 89 6.73 -16.48 -2.85
C ALA A 89 5.59 -16.00 -1.97
N LEU A 90 4.50 -15.63 -2.61
CA LEU A 90 3.31 -15.15 -1.92
C LEU A 90 2.57 -16.32 -1.31
N PRO A 91 2.31 -16.31 0.01
CA PRO A 91 1.55 -17.38 0.64
C PRO A 91 0.12 -17.47 0.11
N ALA A 92 -0.40 -18.69 0.10
CA ALA A 92 -1.71 -18.95 -0.51
C ALA A 92 -2.86 -18.26 0.22
N ASP A 93 -2.72 -18.06 1.53
CA ASP A 93 -3.81 -17.50 2.33
C ASP A 93 -4.01 -15.99 2.10
N ILE A 94 -3.02 -15.30 1.56
CA ILE A 94 -3.16 -13.88 1.28
C ILE A 94 -3.28 -13.62 -0.23
N ALA A 95 -2.88 -14.56 -1.05
CA ALA A 95 -2.84 -14.38 -2.50
C ALA A 95 -4.15 -13.86 -3.11
N PRO A 96 -5.34 -14.31 -2.66
CA PRO A 96 -6.58 -13.83 -3.28
C PRO A 96 -6.82 -12.33 -3.14
N PHE A 97 -6.18 -11.68 -2.17
CA PHE A 97 -6.42 -10.27 -1.91
C PHE A 97 -5.35 -9.35 -2.49
N VAL A 98 -4.31 -9.92 -3.11
CA VAL A 98 -3.08 -9.18 -3.41
C VAL A 98 -2.96 -8.93 -4.90
N SER A 99 -2.59 -7.70 -5.23
CA SER A 99 -2.36 -7.28 -6.62
C SER A 99 -0.90 -7.40 -7.01
N GLY A 100 0.02 -7.27 -6.05
CA GLY A 100 1.44 -7.34 -6.32
C GLY A 100 2.21 -7.73 -5.09
N PHE A 101 3.47 -8.11 -5.30
CA PHE A 101 4.32 -8.61 -4.24
C PHE A 101 5.74 -8.08 -4.47
N VAL A 102 6.34 -7.52 -3.43
CA VAL A 102 7.69 -6.99 -3.51
C VAL A 102 8.48 -7.53 -2.32
N ARG A 103 9.69 -8.00 -2.57
CA ARG A 103 10.57 -8.42 -1.48
C ARG A 103 11.13 -7.20 -0.75
N LYS A 104 11.25 -7.33 0.55
CA LYS A 104 11.81 -6.27 1.37
C LYS A 104 13.26 -6.03 1.00
N GLY A 105 13.71 -4.81 1.17
CA GLY A 105 15.09 -4.44 0.88
C GLY A 105 15.35 -4.09 -0.57
N GLU A 106 14.30 -3.89 -1.36
CA GLU A 106 14.45 -3.53 -2.77
C GLU A 106 13.65 -2.26 -3.06
N PRO A 107 14.14 -1.09 -2.62
CA PRO A 107 13.35 0.15 -2.76
C PRO A 107 13.06 0.53 -4.21
N ALA A 108 13.99 0.29 -5.12
CA ALA A 108 13.76 0.61 -6.53
C ALA A 108 12.64 -0.25 -7.10
N LYS A 109 12.61 -1.53 -6.73
CA LYS A 109 11.58 -2.45 -7.17
C LYS A 109 10.23 -2.04 -6.60
N LEU A 110 10.21 -1.59 -5.34
CA LEU A 110 9.00 -1.12 -4.71
C LEU A 110 8.44 0.08 -5.46
N LEU A 111 9.28 1.07 -5.76
CA LEU A 111 8.82 2.26 -6.48
C LEU A 111 8.32 1.92 -7.87
N GLU A 112 8.99 1.00 -8.56
CA GLU A 112 8.55 0.56 -9.87
C GLU A 112 7.18 -0.10 -9.78
N THR A 113 6.99 -0.95 -8.78
CA THR A 113 5.72 -1.66 -8.61
C THR A 113 4.61 -0.68 -8.26
N VAL A 114 4.88 0.26 -7.36
CA VAL A 114 3.90 1.27 -7.01
C VAL A 114 3.47 2.06 -8.25
N SER A 115 4.42 2.50 -9.06
CA SER A 115 4.08 3.29 -10.22
C SER A 115 3.29 2.50 -11.24
N ARG A 116 3.46 1.19 -11.26
CA ARG A 116 2.71 0.33 -12.20
C ARG A 116 1.26 0.17 -11.77
N PHE A 117 1.03 -0.01 -10.48
CA PHE A 117 -0.32 -0.28 -9.98
C PHE A 117 -1.08 0.95 -9.55
N PHE A 118 -0.37 2.01 -9.14
CA PHE A 118 -1.02 3.21 -8.65
C PHE A 118 -1.37 4.08 -9.83
N ALA A 119 -2.64 4.29 -10.04
CA ALA A 119 -3.08 5.14 -11.12
C ALA A 119 -2.55 6.52 -10.86
N ALA A 120 -1.60 6.92 -11.62
CA ALA A 120 -0.96 8.18 -11.37
C ALA A 120 -1.94 9.26 -11.49
N PRO A 121 -2.11 9.98 -10.49
CA PRO A 121 -3.05 11.03 -10.55
C PRO A 121 -2.61 11.91 -11.62
N ALA A 122 -1.87 11.98 -11.93
CA ALA A 122 -1.53 12.88 -12.61
C ALA A 122 -0.91 12.55 -13.69
N ALA A 123 -0.52 12.33 -13.72
CA ALA A 123 0.20 12.17 -14.64
C ALA A 123 -0.34 11.87 -15.78
N LYS A 124 -0.86 11.73 -15.63
CA LYS A 124 -1.27 11.44 -16.34
C LYS A 124 -2.04 11.83 -16.96
N SER A 125 -2.17 11.95 -16.68
CA SER A 125 -2.64 12.30 -17.10
C SER A 125 -2.73 12.89 -17.75
N GLU A 126 -2.59 13.09 -17.80
CA GLU A 126 -2.70 13.56 -18.28
C GLU A 126 -2.57 13.63 -19.12
N LYS A 127 -2.41 13.36 -19.42
CA LYS A 127 -2.40 13.43 -20.15
C LYS A 127 -2.60 13.35 -20.88
N SER A 128 -2.70 12.96 -20.88
CA SER A 128 -2.94 12.92 -21.60
C SER A 128 -3.21 12.99 -22.31
N PRO A 129 -3.27 12.95 -22.50
CA PRO A 129 -3.54 12.91 -23.27
C PRO A 129 -3.81 12.88 -24.01
N SER A 130 -3.66 12.72 -24.08
CA SER A 130 -3.93 12.68 -24.74
C SER A 130 -4.25 12.50 -25.40
N PHE A 131 -4.20 12.27 -25.42
CA PHE A 131 -4.51 12.17 -25.93
C PHE A 131 -4.70 12.12 -26.53
N SER A 132 -4.40 12.01 -26.72
CA SER A 132 -4.72 11.99 -27.11
C SER A 132 -4.95 12.07 -27.13
#